data_89049d331bae92d4865de9b6e113719f
#
_entry.id   89049d331bae92d4865de9b6e113719f
#
_cell.length_a   1.000
_cell.length_b   1.000
_cell.length_c   1.000
_cell.angle_alpha   90.00
_cell.angle_beta   90.00
_cell.angle_gamma   90.00
#
_symmetry.space_group_name_H-M   'P 1'
#
loop_
_entity.id
_entity.type
_entity.pdbx_description
1 polymer ?
#
loop_
_entity_poly.entity_id
_entity_poly.type
_entity_poly.pdbx_seq_one_letter_code
_entity_poly.pdbx_strand_id
1 'polypeptide(L)'
;MKLSKLIQMVLPQQVVWATSFQEVEIEWVSTVASQSQPHDLLLLPGADALDQWLSSAPSQKPAAILVNAAIAPDSLPKKFTMPVLLLQQPLDFQELHQNLLKNLMSVGQNLLEKRFAIHEQLSKAAVEEGSMFKIAQTMQEITGHAVLIQDKRLDVIAAVPSPALVEVWRDIVSSLKLVQFLPENLQNRKAAATFQAPIHQCVSGGLERLLIPITVDQVARGYLSIIHVQDCLDQIDHITIMEGALFCSIEMAHIKAMRETEKKLQSNLLQAILHGFLSARDAELWFQAMGLDETQAHIPIQFAWDAPNAPSCRRLETVINGIIKKGDLTAIINPTGDKVICFYQLPKDVNYPEAPMQFASAVIDQANREYPGIAVRCGVGTAAQNTNSWNLAFKESGFALDLAFRTQANRPLYYPELSIFRLLMLWEKHPESEKFKQDLLGRLLQQDNKKVLLETLDAYYQNNGNLSQAAAALFIHRNTLTYRLERIAELCNFDFSNSNSNLAMQVALRLHFLEKL
;
A
#
# COMPACT_ATOMS: atom_id res chain seq x y z
N MET A 1 -25.84 30.89 -2.82
CA MET A 1 -25.54 31.92 -3.86
C MET A 1 -25.05 33.19 -3.15
N LYS A 2 -24.04 33.89 -3.71
CA LYS A 2 -23.57 35.17 -3.15
C LYS A 2 -24.66 36.22 -3.19
N LEU A 3 -24.82 36.99 -2.09
CA LEU A 3 -25.84 37.99 -1.92
C LEU A 3 -25.76 39.09 -3.02
N SER A 4 -24.55 39.59 -3.32
CA SER A 4 -24.32 40.58 -4.36
C SER A 4 -24.87 40.13 -5.72
N LYS A 5 -24.63 38.85 -6.09
CA LYS A 5 -25.08 38.28 -7.35
C LYS A 5 -26.59 38.13 -7.40
N LEU A 6 -27.24 37.71 -6.29
CA LEU A 6 -28.69 37.61 -6.20
C LEU A 6 -29.35 38.99 -6.39
N ILE A 7 -28.84 39.99 -5.67
CA ILE A 7 -29.35 41.36 -5.74
C ILE A 7 -29.15 41.97 -7.14
N GLN A 8 -27.99 41.79 -7.75
CA GLN A 8 -27.73 42.28 -9.11
C GLN A 8 -28.65 41.67 -10.17
N MET A 9 -29.03 40.39 -10.00
CA MET A 9 -29.94 39.69 -10.93
C MET A 9 -31.38 40.11 -10.77
N VAL A 10 -31.86 40.33 -9.53
CA VAL A 10 -33.29 40.59 -9.26
C VAL A 10 -33.61 42.07 -9.13
N LEU A 11 -32.69 42.87 -8.57
CA LEU A 11 -32.88 44.27 -8.19
C LEU A 11 -31.70 45.15 -8.66
N PRO A 12 -31.38 45.16 -10.00
CA PRO A 12 -30.26 45.95 -10.49
C PRO A 12 -30.48 47.43 -10.20
N GLN A 13 -29.53 48.05 -9.46
CA GLN A 13 -29.55 49.50 -9.10
C GLN A 13 -30.73 49.97 -8.25
N GLN A 14 -31.54 49.08 -7.67
CA GLN A 14 -32.71 49.46 -6.86
C GLN A 14 -32.46 49.34 -5.35
N VAL A 15 -31.27 48.91 -4.97
CA VAL A 15 -30.92 48.62 -3.58
C VAL A 15 -29.85 49.57 -3.08
N VAL A 16 -30.01 50.04 -1.83
CA VAL A 16 -29.02 50.81 -1.08
C VAL A 16 -28.57 49.99 0.10
N TRP A 17 -27.26 49.89 0.29
CA TRP A 17 -26.66 49.23 1.47
C TRP A 17 -26.75 50.16 2.67
N ALA A 18 -27.44 49.72 3.69
CA ALA A 18 -27.54 50.46 4.94
C ALA A 18 -26.40 50.15 5.92
N THR A 19 -25.65 49.07 5.69
CA THR A 19 -24.47 48.68 6.47
C THR A 19 -23.26 48.55 5.54
N SER A 20 -22.06 48.42 6.11
CA SER A 20 -20.88 48.09 5.29
C SER A 20 -21.09 46.84 4.48
N PHE A 21 -20.64 46.86 3.20
CA PHE A 21 -20.73 45.73 2.31
C PHE A 21 -20.01 44.52 2.91
N GLN A 22 -20.76 43.43 3.14
CA GLN A 22 -20.22 42.11 3.49
C GLN A 22 -20.82 41.09 2.54
N GLU A 23 -19.97 40.34 1.86
CA GLU A 23 -20.40 39.26 1.01
C GLU A 23 -20.81 38.06 1.85
N VAL A 24 -22.06 37.62 1.72
CA VAL A 24 -22.60 36.43 2.41
C VAL A 24 -23.25 35.49 1.42
N GLU A 25 -23.29 34.22 1.74
CA GLU A 25 -24.00 33.22 0.92
C GLU A 25 -25.44 33.07 1.41
N ILE A 26 -26.37 33.07 0.44
CA ILE A 26 -27.80 32.90 0.67
C ILE A 26 -28.26 31.57 0.10
N GLU A 27 -28.95 30.81 0.95
CA GLU A 27 -29.52 29.50 0.59
C GLU A 27 -31.03 29.56 0.44
N TRP A 28 -31.70 30.46 1.16
CA TRP A 28 -33.13 30.59 1.14
C TRP A 28 -33.56 32.04 1.33
N VAL A 29 -34.83 32.34 0.99
CA VAL A 29 -35.48 33.66 1.26
C VAL A 29 -36.63 33.41 2.22
N SER A 30 -36.53 33.90 3.44
CA SER A 30 -37.59 33.82 4.43
C SER A 30 -38.33 35.15 4.59
N THR A 31 -39.65 35.07 4.78
CA THR A 31 -40.51 36.24 5.05
C THR A 31 -41.00 36.29 6.49
N VAL A 32 -40.73 35.23 7.26
CA VAL A 32 -41.15 35.11 8.67
C VAL A 32 -39.94 35.16 9.56
N ALA A 33 -39.82 36.21 10.34
CA ALA A 33 -38.66 36.50 11.19
C ALA A 33 -38.35 35.41 12.21
N SER A 34 -39.34 34.71 12.74
CA SER A 34 -39.17 33.63 13.73
C SER A 34 -38.70 32.31 13.14
N GLN A 35 -38.72 32.17 11.81
CA GLN A 35 -38.34 30.95 11.10
C GLN A 35 -37.04 31.09 10.28
N SER A 36 -36.42 32.29 10.30
CA SER A 36 -35.20 32.54 9.53
C SER A 36 -34.01 31.73 10.08
N GLN A 37 -33.24 31.17 9.17
CA GLN A 37 -32.04 30.38 9.43
C GLN A 37 -30.75 31.22 9.22
N PRO A 38 -29.57 30.82 9.69
CA PRO A 38 -28.33 31.58 9.55
C PRO A 38 -27.88 31.85 8.10
N HIS A 39 -28.39 31.12 7.11
CA HIS A 39 -28.07 31.29 5.69
C HIS A 39 -29.24 31.90 4.88
N ASP A 40 -30.28 32.43 5.55
CA ASP A 40 -31.42 33.01 4.90
C ASP A 40 -31.21 34.51 4.62
N LEU A 41 -31.80 34.97 3.49
CA LEU A 41 -32.14 36.36 3.28
C LEU A 41 -33.52 36.62 3.88
N LEU A 42 -33.60 37.39 4.96
CA LEU A 42 -34.86 37.78 5.54
C LEU A 42 -35.45 38.97 4.76
N LEU A 43 -36.59 38.76 4.10
CA LEU A 43 -37.33 39.80 3.40
C LEU A 43 -38.40 40.38 4.32
N LEU A 44 -38.30 41.68 4.61
CA LEU A 44 -39.23 42.39 5.46
C LEU A 44 -40.11 43.36 4.64
N PRO A 45 -41.44 43.44 4.91
CA PRO A 45 -42.36 44.22 4.13
C PRO A 45 -42.23 45.75 4.31
N GLY A 46 -41.59 46.21 5.37
CA GLY A 46 -41.44 47.62 5.64
C GLY A 46 -40.62 47.97 6.89
N ALA A 47 -40.53 49.25 7.23
CA ALA A 47 -39.79 49.76 8.38
C ALA A 47 -40.33 49.21 9.72
N ASP A 48 -41.63 49.17 9.91
CA ASP A 48 -42.28 48.69 11.12
C ASP A 48 -41.91 47.20 11.39
N ALA A 49 -41.80 46.40 10.37
CA ALA A 49 -41.41 45.01 10.47
C ALA A 49 -39.93 44.85 10.88
N LEU A 50 -39.05 45.78 10.49
CA LEU A 50 -37.65 45.81 10.91
C LEU A 50 -37.57 46.19 12.38
N ASP A 51 -38.32 47.21 12.85
CA ASP A 51 -38.37 47.62 14.23
C ASP A 51 -38.91 46.52 15.16
N GLN A 52 -39.93 45.81 14.70
CA GLN A 52 -40.51 44.64 15.37
C GLN A 52 -39.48 43.51 15.48
N TRP A 53 -38.74 43.24 14.39
CA TRP A 53 -37.69 42.22 14.37
C TRP A 53 -36.53 42.60 15.34
N LEU A 54 -36.11 43.83 15.35
CA LEU A 54 -35.08 44.33 16.29
C LEU A 54 -35.52 44.20 17.74
N SER A 55 -36.81 44.43 18.03
CA SER A 55 -37.39 44.32 19.38
C SER A 55 -37.54 42.88 19.86
N SER A 56 -37.70 41.94 18.94
CA SER A 56 -37.93 40.51 19.25
C SER A 56 -36.66 39.74 19.69
N ALA A 57 -35.46 40.29 19.49
CA ALA A 57 -34.14 39.70 19.80
C ALA A 57 -34.07 38.21 19.40
N PRO A 58 -34.18 37.84 18.12
CA PRO A 58 -34.28 36.44 17.67
C PRO A 58 -33.03 35.66 18.07
N SER A 59 -33.22 34.41 18.46
CA SER A 59 -32.15 33.47 18.87
C SER A 59 -31.21 33.12 17.71
N GLN A 60 -31.73 33.13 16.49
CA GLN A 60 -30.96 32.93 15.27
C GLN A 60 -31.05 34.17 14.38
N LYS A 61 -29.89 34.58 13.84
CA LYS A 61 -29.79 35.75 12.96
C LYS A 61 -29.68 35.29 11.50
N PRO A 62 -30.45 35.92 10.56
CA PRO A 62 -30.29 35.62 9.15
C PRO A 62 -28.93 36.07 8.62
N ALA A 63 -28.53 35.56 7.45
CA ALA A 63 -27.31 36.00 6.76
C ALA A 63 -27.37 37.46 6.32
N ALA A 64 -28.53 37.89 5.86
CA ALA A 64 -28.80 39.29 5.44
C ALA A 64 -30.26 39.64 5.62
N ILE A 65 -30.57 40.94 5.63
CA ILE A 65 -31.94 41.48 5.68
C ILE A 65 -32.15 42.38 4.48
N LEU A 66 -33.26 42.17 3.77
CA LEU A 66 -33.73 43.07 2.71
C LEU A 66 -35.06 43.68 3.18
N VAL A 67 -35.12 45.02 3.26
CA VAL A 67 -36.33 45.75 3.68
C VAL A 67 -36.98 46.33 2.45
N ASN A 68 -38.24 46.00 2.23
CA ASN A 68 -39.06 46.53 1.14
C ASN A 68 -39.64 47.91 1.49
N ALA A 69 -38.77 48.88 1.74
CA ALA A 69 -39.17 50.26 2.06
C ALA A 69 -38.06 51.24 1.69
N ALA A 70 -38.48 52.43 1.23
CA ALA A 70 -37.58 53.53 1.01
C ALA A 70 -37.32 54.25 2.35
N ILE A 71 -36.27 53.86 3.04
CA ILE A 71 -35.82 54.39 4.32
C ILE A 71 -34.49 55.07 4.10
N ALA A 72 -34.28 56.26 4.75
CA ALA A 72 -32.95 56.88 4.75
C ALA A 72 -31.97 56.01 5.55
N PRO A 73 -30.81 55.63 4.99
CA PRO A 73 -29.85 54.79 5.71
C PRO A 73 -29.40 55.32 7.06
N ASP A 74 -29.39 56.66 7.22
CA ASP A 74 -29.00 57.35 8.45
C ASP A 74 -30.05 57.25 9.58
N SER A 75 -31.28 56.83 9.27
CA SER A 75 -32.33 56.63 10.27
C SER A 75 -32.28 55.26 10.98
N LEU A 76 -31.41 54.36 10.52
CA LEU A 76 -31.27 53.02 11.08
C LEU A 76 -30.30 52.98 12.29
N PRO A 77 -30.54 52.11 13.30
CA PRO A 77 -29.62 51.96 14.42
C PRO A 77 -28.26 51.41 13.91
N LYS A 78 -27.15 52.07 14.33
CA LYS A 78 -25.76 51.73 13.91
C LYS A 78 -25.22 50.37 14.42
N LYS A 79 -26.06 49.43 14.83
CA LYS A 79 -25.67 48.18 15.50
C LYS A 79 -26.00 46.88 14.75
N PHE A 80 -25.97 46.89 13.43
CA PHE A 80 -26.15 45.62 12.68
C PHE A 80 -24.83 44.89 12.51
N THR A 81 -24.85 43.61 12.81
CA THR A 81 -23.71 42.68 12.62
C THR A 81 -23.78 41.93 11.30
N MET A 82 -24.79 42.17 10.50
CA MET A 82 -25.06 41.53 9.22
C MET A 82 -25.41 42.59 8.17
N PRO A 83 -25.33 42.27 6.87
CA PRO A 83 -25.76 43.11 5.78
C PRO A 83 -27.26 43.45 5.86
N VAL A 84 -27.56 44.73 5.79
CA VAL A 84 -28.94 45.25 5.68
C VAL A 84 -29.06 46.05 4.38
N LEU A 85 -30.04 45.71 3.56
CA LEU A 85 -30.30 46.29 2.25
C LEU A 85 -31.66 46.95 2.30
N LEU A 86 -31.78 48.11 1.67
CA LEU A 86 -33.01 48.88 1.58
C LEU A 86 -33.38 49.07 0.12
N LEU A 87 -34.66 48.96 -0.23
CA LEU A 87 -35.12 49.33 -1.55
C LEU A 87 -35.26 50.82 -1.70
N GLN A 88 -34.85 51.38 -2.83
CA GLN A 88 -35.06 52.79 -3.18
C GLN A 88 -36.53 53.12 -3.36
N GLN A 89 -37.31 52.20 -3.87
CA GLN A 89 -38.76 52.29 -4.00
C GLN A 89 -39.38 50.93 -3.59
N PRO A 90 -40.45 50.94 -2.79
CA PRO A 90 -41.14 49.71 -2.43
C PRO A 90 -41.75 49.04 -3.65
N LEU A 91 -41.59 47.72 -3.71
CA LEU A 91 -42.14 46.86 -4.76
C LEU A 91 -43.29 46.01 -4.18
N ASP A 92 -44.07 45.36 -5.06
CA ASP A 92 -44.98 44.35 -4.56
C ASP A 92 -44.25 43.26 -3.83
N PHE A 93 -44.64 43.05 -2.57
CA PHE A 93 -43.91 42.18 -1.65
C PHE A 93 -43.94 40.69 -2.08
N GLN A 94 -45.10 40.26 -2.62
CA GLN A 94 -45.25 38.87 -3.07
C GLN A 94 -44.50 38.63 -4.37
N GLU A 95 -44.54 39.56 -5.29
CA GLU A 95 -43.80 39.48 -6.55
C GLU A 95 -42.28 39.50 -6.29
N LEU A 96 -41.81 40.39 -5.40
CA LEU A 96 -40.40 40.42 -4.99
C LEU A 96 -39.93 39.10 -4.37
N HIS A 97 -40.71 38.56 -3.46
CA HIS A 97 -40.40 37.29 -2.81
C HIS A 97 -40.34 36.15 -3.84
N GLN A 98 -41.31 36.05 -4.72
CA GLN A 98 -41.35 35.05 -5.79
C GLN A 98 -40.15 35.18 -6.75
N ASN A 99 -39.80 36.42 -7.14
CA ASN A 99 -38.67 36.67 -8.02
C ASN A 99 -37.33 36.31 -7.37
N LEU A 100 -37.12 36.62 -6.09
CA LEU A 100 -35.95 36.22 -5.35
C LEU A 100 -35.81 34.69 -5.23
N LEU A 101 -36.89 34.02 -4.85
CA LEU A 101 -36.94 32.55 -4.80
C LEU A 101 -36.72 31.89 -6.16
N LYS A 102 -37.40 32.39 -7.21
CA LYS A 102 -37.25 31.84 -8.57
C LYS A 102 -35.80 31.93 -9.06
N ASN A 103 -35.15 33.06 -8.85
CA ASN A 103 -33.73 33.22 -9.24
C ASN A 103 -32.79 32.37 -8.42
N LEU A 104 -33.02 32.28 -7.11
CA LEU A 104 -32.24 31.41 -6.22
C LEU A 104 -32.37 29.94 -6.66
N MET A 105 -33.59 29.47 -6.88
CA MET A 105 -33.88 28.09 -7.30
C MET A 105 -33.36 27.79 -8.71
N SER A 106 -33.46 28.75 -9.66
CA SER A 106 -32.96 28.55 -11.02
C SER A 106 -31.44 28.40 -11.07
N VAL A 107 -30.70 29.10 -10.21
CA VAL A 107 -29.25 28.94 -10.10
C VAL A 107 -28.90 27.58 -9.52
N GLY A 108 -29.66 27.13 -8.50
CA GLY A 108 -29.49 25.79 -7.91
C GLY A 108 -29.80 24.67 -8.92
N GLN A 109 -30.89 24.81 -9.68
CA GLN A 109 -31.27 23.87 -10.75
C GLN A 109 -30.20 23.82 -11.86
N ASN A 110 -29.73 24.95 -12.32
CA ASN A 110 -28.69 25.03 -13.36
C ASN A 110 -27.38 24.37 -12.88
N LEU A 111 -27.02 24.50 -11.61
CA LEU A 111 -25.83 23.86 -11.04
C LEU A 111 -26.02 22.34 -10.97
N LEU A 112 -27.21 21.86 -10.59
CA LEU A 112 -27.53 20.43 -10.57
C LEU A 112 -27.54 19.83 -11.99
N GLU A 113 -28.11 20.54 -12.97
CA GLU A 113 -28.08 20.11 -14.36
C GLU A 113 -26.64 20.01 -14.90
N LYS A 114 -25.79 20.99 -14.60
CA LYS A 114 -24.39 20.96 -14.99
C LYS A 114 -23.65 19.80 -14.31
N ARG A 115 -23.90 19.60 -13.02
CA ARG A 115 -23.29 18.45 -12.28
C ARG A 115 -23.70 17.12 -12.91
N PHE A 116 -24.99 16.99 -13.27
CA PHE A 116 -25.49 15.77 -13.91
C PHE A 116 -24.85 15.55 -15.29
N ALA A 117 -24.72 16.60 -16.10
CA ALA A 117 -24.06 16.54 -17.41
C ALA A 117 -22.56 16.13 -17.27
N ILE A 118 -21.86 16.71 -16.32
CA ILE A 118 -20.45 16.32 -15.99
C ILE A 118 -20.37 14.86 -15.58
N HIS A 119 -21.26 14.44 -14.67
CA HIS A 119 -21.33 13.05 -14.22
C HIS A 119 -21.56 12.08 -15.40
N GLU A 120 -22.49 12.38 -16.29
CA GLU A 120 -22.78 11.56 -17.46
C GLU A 120 -21.58 11.44 -18.41
N GLN A 121 -20.90 12.56 -18.70
CA GLN A 121 -19.70 12.55 -19.55
C GLN A 121 -18.57 11.74 -18.94
N LEU A 122 -18.28 11.92 -17.65
CA LEU A 122 -17.24 11.17 -16.95
C LEU A 122 -17.59 9.68 -16.79
N SER A 123 -18.88 9.36 -16.60
CA SER A 123 -19.35 7.98 -16.57
C SER A 123 -19.11 7.26 -17.90
N LYS A 124 -19.38 7.92 -19.04
CA LYS A 124 -19.06 7.37 -20.36
C LYS A 124 -17.55 7.15 -20.53
N ALA A 125 -16.73 8.12 -20.15
CA ALA A 125 -15.27 8.03 -20.22
C ALA A 125 -14.70 6.90 -19.36
N ALA A 126 -15.32 6.60 -18.22
CA ALA A 126 -14.87 5.54 -17.31
C ALA A 126 -15.11 4.11 -17.84
N VAL A 127 -15.98 3.92 -18.81
CA VAL A 127 -16.28 2.59 -19.41
C VAL A 127 -15.37 2.26 -20.59
N GLU A 128 -14.69 3.24 -21.19
CA GLU A 128 -13.81 3.06 -22.32
C GLU A 128 -12.45 2.44 -21.91
N GLU A 129 -11.80 1.73 -22.84
CA GLU A 129 -10.42 1.26 -22.64
C GLU A 129 -9.47 2.43 -22.37
N GLY A 130 -8.58 2.26 -21.37
CA GLY A 130 -7.69 3.34 -20.92
C GLY A 130 -8.41 4.41 -20.10
N SER A 131 -9.44 4.02 -19.36
CA SER A 131 -10.39 4.86 -18.64
C SER A 131 -9.76 6.01 -17.85
N MET A 132 -8.61 5.83 -17.18
CA MET A 132 -7.92 6.91 -16.46
C MET A 132 -7.49 8.05 -17.38
N PHE A 133 -6.97 7.75 -18.57
CA PHE A 133 -6.59 8.78 -19.54
C PHE A 133 -7.83 9.47 -20.12
N LYS A 134 -8.87 8.70 -20.41
CA LYS A 134 -10.15 9.25 -20.92
C LYS A 134 -10.84 10.13 -19.89
N ILE A 135 -10.88 9.74 -18.62
CA ILE A 135 -11.37 10.58 -17.53
C ILE A 135 -10.60 11.90 -17.49
N ALA A 136 -9.25 11.86 -17.52
CA ALA A 136 -8.42 13.07 -17.51
C ALA A 136 -8.65 13.96 -18.73
N GLN A 137 -8.81 13.37 -19.92
CA GLN A 137 -9.11 14.07 -21.16
C GLN A 137 -10.48 14.75 -21.09
N THR A 138 -11.52 14.04 -20.68
CA THR A 138 -12.89 14.60 -20.53
C THR A 138 -12.91 15.73 -19.50
N MET A 139 -12.20 15.59 -18.39
CA MET A 139 -12.05 16.67 -17.41
C MET A 139 -11.38 17.90 -18.01
N GLN A 140 -10.33 17.72 -18.80
CA GLN A 140 -9.65 18.81 -19.50
C GLN A 140 -10.57 19.50 -20.51
N GLU A 141 -11.38 18.74 -21.25
CA GLU A 141 -12.36 19.28 -22.20
C GLU A 141 -13.45 20.10 -21.50
N ILE A 142 -13.92 19.65 -20.31
CA ILE A 142 -14.93 20.35 -19.52
C ILE A 142 -14.40 21.65 -18.91
N THR A 143 -13.20 21.59 -18.31
CA THR A 143 -12.63 22.70 -17.52
C THR A 143 -11.76 23.64 -18.37
N GLY A 144 -11.19 23.16 -19.49
CA GLY A 144 -10.16 23.87 -20.23
C GLY A 144 -8.78 23.86 -19.56
N HIS A 145 -8.66 23.27 -18.37
CA HIS A 145 -7.45 23.26 -17.55
C HIS A 145 -6.67 21.95 -17.69
N ALA A 146 -5.38 21.97 -17.35
CA ALA A 146 -4.58 20.78 -17.40
C ALA A 146 -4.95 19.81 -16.26
N VAL A 147 -4.95 18.51 -16.56
CA VAL A 147 -5.32 17.45 -15.60
C VAL A 147 -4.17 16.48 -15.41
N LEU A 148 -3.87 16.15 -14.14
CA LEU A 148 -2.84 15.21 -13.75
C LEU A 148 -3.40 14.17 -12.77
N ILE A 149 -3.28 12.89 -13.10
CA ILE A 149 -3.62 11.76 -12.23
C ILE A 149 -2.33 11.05 -11.86
N GLN A 150 -2.08 10.90 -10.57
CA GLN A 150 -0.89 10.26 -10.03
C GLN A 150 -1.27 9.10 -9.12
N ASP A 151 -0.40 8.10 -9.04
CA ASP A 151 -0.54 7.00 -8.08
C ASP A 151 -0.07 7.42 -6.66
N LYS A 152 -0.12 6.48 -5.74
CA LYS A 152 0.33 6.66 -4.34
C LYS A 152 1.82 6.99 -4.17
N ARG A 153 2.64 6.83 -5.20
CA ARG A 153 4.08 7.14 -5.23
C ARG A 153 4.37 8.42 -5.99
N LEU A 154 3.31 9.11 -6.44
CA LEU A 154 3.33 10.26 -7.33
C LEU A 154 3.82 9.94 -8.76
N ASP A 155 3.83 8.64 -9.12
CA ASP A 155 4.05 8.24 -10.51
C ASP A 155 2.82 8.63 -11.35
N VAL A 156 3.07 9.09 -12.57
CA VAL A 156 2.01 9.56 -13.46
C VAL A 156 1.23 8.39 -14.04
N ILE A 157 -0.09 8.42 -13.84
CA ILE A 157 -1.04 7.49 -14.47
C ILE A 157 -1.59 8.12 -15.75
N ALA A 158 -2.04 9.38 -15.68
CA ALA A 158 -2.52 10.16 -16.82
C ALA A 158 -2.13 11.62 -16.65
N ALA A 159 -1.77 12.28 -17.75
CA ALA A 159 -1.38 13.68 -17.77
C ALA A 159 -1.84 14.31 -19.08
N VAL A 160 -2.79 15.24 -18.99
CA VAL A 160 -3.38 15.94 -20.13
C VAL A 160 -3.12 17.44 -19.97
N PRO A 161 -2.32 18.07 -20.86
CA PRO A 161 -2.05 19.48 -20.79
C PRO A 161 -3.24 20.33 -21.23
N SER A 162 -3.37 21.54 -20.71
CA SER A 162 -4.19 22.57 -21.32
C SER A 162 -3.43 23.25 -22.46
N PRO A 163 -4.10 23.89 -23.43
CA PRO A 163 -3.43 24.62 -24.50
C PRO A 163 -2.40 25.66 -24.00
N ALA A 164 -2.69 26.31 -22.89
CA ALA A 164 -1.83 27.31 -22.28
C ALA A 164 -0.55 26.74 -21.63
N LEU A 165 -0.51 25.46 -21.31
CA LEU A 165 0.58 24.82 -20.55
C LEU A 165 1.37 23.78 -21.37
N VAL A 166 1.06 23.57 -22.65
CA VAL A 166 1.67 22.51 -23.49
C VAL A 166 3.20 22.56 -23.47
N GLU A 167 3.78 23.74 -23.64
CA GLU A 167 5.24 23.91 -23.73
C GLU A 167 5.98 23.59 -22.43
N VAL A 168 5.39 23.95 -21.28
CA VAL A 168 6.00 23.78 -19.97
C VAL A 168 5.49 22.54 -19.20
N TRP A 169 4.57 21.78 -19.81
CA TRP A 169 3.88 20.69 -19.17
C TRP A 169 4.80 19.60 -18.61
N ARG A 170 5.82 19.24 -19.39
CA ARG A 170 6.79 18.20 -18.99
C ARG A 170 7.53 18.57 -17.69
N ASP A 171 7.92 19.84 -17.55
CA ASP A 171 8.65 20.33 -16.38
C ASP A 171 7.73 20.40 -15.16
N ILE A 172 6.48 20.85 -15.34
CA ILE A 172 5.45 20.87 -14.27
C ILE A 172 5.23 19.44 -13.75
N VAL A 173 4.96 18.48 -14.63
CA VAL A 173 4.74 17.09 -14.24
C VAL A 173 5.96 16.50 -13.53
N SER A 174 7.16 16.81 -14.00
CA SER A 174 8.42 16.34 -13.40
C SER A 174 8.61 16.87 -11.98
N SER A 175 8.29 18.14 -11.74
CA SER A 175 8.36 18.75 -10.41
C SER A 175 7.33 18.15 -9.45
N LEU A 176 6.09 17.92 -9.91
CA LEU A 176 5.01 17.39 -9.10
C LEU A 176 5.14 15.89 -8.73
N LYS A 177 6.17 15.19 -9.23
CA LYS A 177 6.55 13.85 -8.76
C LYS A 177 7.26 13.86 -7.40
N LEU A 178 7.76 15.01 -6.97
CA LEU A 178 8.49 15.11 -5.70
C LEU A 178 7.52 15.28 -4.52
N VAL A 179 7.72 14.51 -3.47
CA VAL A 179 6.86 14.52 -2.25
C VAL A 179 6.78 15.90 -1.60
N GLN A 180 7.81 16.72 -1.73
CA GLN A 180 7.82 18.10 -1.19
C GLN A 180 6.74 19.01 -1.78
N PHE A 181 6.21 18.69 -2.97
CA PHE A 181 5.10 19.42 -3.59
C PHE A 181 3.72 18.85 -3.24
N LEU A 182 3.67 17.83 -2.39
CA LEU A 182 2.42 17.34 -1.82
C LEU A 182 2.20 18.02 -0.46
N PRO A 183 1.03 18.62 -0.20
CA PRO A 183 0.70 19.20 1.11
C PRO A 183 0.94 18.21 2.26
N GLU A 184 1.48 18.68 3.39
CA GLU A 184 1.87 17.82 4.52
C GLU A 184 0.72 16.93 5.02
N ASN A 185 -0.50 17.48 5.06
CA ASN A 185 -1.71 16.76 5.46
C ASN A 185 -2.10 15.62 4.50
N LEU A 186 -1.59 15.61 3.26
CA LEU A 186 -1.82 14.55 2.29
C LEU A 186 -0.69 13.52 2.20
N GLN A 187 0.47 13.75 2.81
CA GLN A 187 1.60 12.81 2.80
C GLN A 187 1.29 11.53 3.58
N ASN A 188 0.49 11.62 4.65
CA ASN A 188 -0.02 10.43 5.32
C ASN A 188 -1.29 9.95 4.62
N ARG A 189 -1.21 8.81 3.92
CA ARG A 189 -2.27 8.26 3.08
C ARG A 189 -3.57 7.90 3.80
N LYS A 190 -3.54 7.59 5.10
CA LYS A 190 -4.77 7.36 5.90
C LYS A 190 -5.41 8.70 6.28
N ALA A 191 -4.61 9.67 6.68
CA ALA A 191 -5.09 11.02 6.95
C ALA A 191 -5.61 11.69 5.67
N ALA A 192 -4.92 11.54 4.54
CA ALA A 192 -5.36 12.05 3.25
C ALA A 192 -6.75 11.53 2.84
N ALA A 193 -7.09 10.29 3.17
CA ALA A 193 -8.38 9.71 2.83
C ALA A 193 -9.58 10.36 3.56
N THR A 194 -9.36 11.17 4.58
CA THR A 194 -10.43 11.90 5.29
C THR A 194 -10.82 13.20 4.58
N PHE A 195 -10.02 13.68 3.63
CA PHE A 195 -10.32 14.89 2.88
C PHE A 195 -11.34 14.60 1.79
N GLN A 196 -12.51 15.24 1.91
CA GLN A 196 -13.62 15.13 0.96
C GLN A 196 -13.70 16.34 0.01
N ALA A 197 -13.08 17.45 0.36
CA ALA A 197 -13.03 18.67 -0.45
C ALA A 197 -11.65 18.83 -1.11
N PRO A 198 -11.60 19.41 -2.32
CA PRO A 198 -10.34 19.70 -2.99
C PRO A 198 -9.55 20.78 -2.24
N ILE A 199 -8.22 20.66 -2.26
CA ILE A 199 -7.29 21.58 -1.63
C ILE A 199 -6.69 22.47 -2.70
N HIS A 200 -6.69 23.78 -2.44
CA HIS A 200 -5.98 24.77 -3.24
C HIS A 200 -4.51 24.84 -2.86
N GLN A 201 -3.64 24.81 -3.84
CA GLN A 201 -2.20 24.92 -3.67
C GLN A 201 -1.61 25.85 -4.73
N CYS A 202 -0.88 26.87 -4.29
CA CYS A 202 -0.04 27.66 -5.19
C CYS A 202 1.22 26.86 -5.56
N VAL A 203 1.49 26.72 -6.83
CA VAL A 203 2.68 26.08 -7.39
C VAL A 203 3.61 27.17 -7.90
N SER A 204 4.91 26.93 -7.94
CA SER A 204 5.88 27.89 -8.47
C SER A 204 5.56 28.32 -9.91
N GLY A 205 5.82 29.58 -10.23
CA GLY A 205 5.58 30.13 -11.59
C GLY A 205 4.20 30.71 -11.84
N GLY A 206 3.44 31.11 -10.78
CA GLY A 206 2.11 31.72 -10.94
C GLY A 206 1.03 30.71 -11.37
N LEU A 207 1.26 29.42 -11.07
CA LEU A 207 0.30 28.35 -11.31
C LEU A 207 -0.43 28.01 -10.02
N GLU A 208 -1.70 27.67 -10.15
CA GLU A 208 -2.52 27.14 -9.07
C GLU A 208 -2.91 25.69 -9.37
N ARG A 209 -3.00 24.91 -8.32
CA ARG A 209 -3.37 23.49 -8.37
C ARG A 209 -4.55 23.25 -7.45
N LEU A 210 -5.60 22.72 -8.00
CA LEU A 210 -6.71 22.14 -7.24
C LEU A 210 -6.44 20.64 -7.11
N LEU A 211 -6.33 20.13 -5.89
CA LEU A 211 -5.83 18.78 -5.60
C LEU A 211 -6.82 18.03 -4.70
N ILE A 212 -7.13 16.80 -5.06
CA ILE A 212 -7.95 15.90 -4.23
C ILE A 212 -7.34 14.50 -4.19
N PRO A 213 -7.35 13.81 -3.02
CA PRO A 213 -6.90 12.42 -2.94
C PRO A 213 -7.94 11.48 -3.57
N ILE A 214 -7.47 10.49 -4.32
CA ILE A 214 -8.28 9.39 -4.84
C ILE A 214 -8.28 8.28 -3.78
N THR A 215 -9.43 8.06 -3.14
CA THR A 215 -9.54 7.17 -1.98
C THR A 215 -10.21 5.85 -2.33
N VAL A 216 -9.57 4.73 -1.95
CA VAL A 216 -10.12 3.38 -2.04
C VAL A 216 -9.86 2.67 -0.71
N ASP A 217 -10.88 2.05 -0.12
CA ASP A 217 -10.82 1.35 1.18
C ASP A 217 -10.22 2.23 2.30
N GLN A 218 -10.67 3.47 2.42
CA GLN A 218 -10.23 4.46 3.41
C GLN A 218 -8.72 4.76 3.39
N VAL A 219 -8.09 4.60 2.23
CA VAL A 219 -6.68 4.91 2.02
C VAL A 219 -6.51 5.64 0.71
N ALA A 220 -5.78 6.75 0.68
CA ALA A 220 -5.42 7.43 -0.56
C ALA A 220 -4.54 6.51 -1.43
N ARG A 221 -5.01 6.21 -2.62
CA ARG A 221 -4.33 5.38 -3.61
C ARG A 221 -3.68 6.17 -4.72
N GLY A 222 -4.06 7.42 -4.85
CA GLY A 222 -3.54 8.36 -5.83
C GLY A 222 -4.02 9.77 -5.54
N TYR A 223 -3.71 10.67 -6.44
CA TYR A 223 -4.04 12.09 -6.37
C TYR A 223 -4.49 12.58 -7.73
N LEU A 224 -5.59 13.32 -7.75
CA LEU A 224 -6.13 13.99 -8.94
C LEU A 224 -5.90 15.49 -8.78
N SER A 225 -5.42 16.12 -9.84
CA SER A 225 -5.15 17.55 -9.87
C SER A 225 -5.70 18.21 -11.13
N ILE A 226 -6.28 19.38 -10.96
CA ILE A 226 -6.50 20.36 -12.01
C ILE A 226 -5.49 21.49 -11.83
N ILE A 227 -4.77 21.85 -12.89
CA ILE A 227 -3.68 22.84 -12.85
C ILE A 227 -4.01 23.95 -13.83
N HIS A 228 -3.97 25.18 -13.36
CA HIS A 228 -4.35 26.35 -14.13
C HIS A 228 -3.45 27.56 -13.81
N VAL A 229 -3.57 28.60 -14.62
CA VAL A 229 -2.96 29.90 -14.37
C VAL A 229 -3.82 30.67 -13.38
N GLN A 230 -3.22 31.49 -12.52
CA GLN A 230 -3.82 32.19 -11.38
C GLN A 230 -5.15 32.88 -11.71
N ASP A 231 -6.09 32.90 -10.76
CA ASP A 231 -7.41 33.55 -10.78
C ASP A 231 -8.47 33.04 -11.78
N CYS A 232 -8.40 31.77 -12.24
CA CYS A 232 -9.31 31.22 -13.24
C CYS A 232 -10.28 30.14 -12.72
N LEU A 233 -10.25 29.76 -11.44
CA LEU A 233 -11.11 28.67 -10.91
C LEU A 233 -12.55 29.10 -10.74
N ASP A 234 -13.46 28.24 -11.19
CA ASP A 234 -14.89 28.41 -11.02
C ASP A 234 -15.57 27.23 -10.29
N GLN A 235 -16.90 27.28 -10.17
CA GLN A 235 -17.65 26.19 -9.53
C GLN A 235 -17.67 24.91 -10.36
N ILE A 236 -17.46 25.00 -11.68
CA ILE A 236 -17.42 23.85 -12.59
C ILE A 236 -16.14 23.04 -12.32
N ASP A 237 -15.01 23.70 -12.09
CA ASP A 237 -13.75 23.03 -11.76
C ASP A 237 -13.85 22.21 -10.46
N HIS A 238 -14.51 22.79 -9.44
CA HIS A 238 -14.74 22.08 -8.17
C HIS A 238 -15.66 20.87 -8.34
N ILE A 239 -16.72 21.00 -9.12
CA ILE A 239 -17.62 19.88 -9.41
C ILE A 239 -16.87 18.81 -10.22
N THR A 240 -16.14 19.23 -11.25
CA THR A 240 -15.44 18.32 -12.15
C THR A 240 -14.36 17.52 -11.42
N ILE A 241 -13.59 18.16 -10.53
CA ILE A 241 -12.56 17.42 -9.78
C ILE A 241 -13.16 16.44 -8.76
N MET A 242 -14.28 16.79 -8.13
CA MET A 242 -14.98 15.88 -7.19
C MET A 242 -15.57 14.66 -7.92
N GLU A 243 -16.29 14.88 -9.02
CA GLU A 243 -16.84 13.80 -9.84
C GLU A 243 -15.70 12.96 -10.47
N GLY A 244 -14.64 13.62 -10.98
CA GLY A 244 -13.46 12.95 -11.51
C GLY A 244 -12.76 12.07 -10.47
N ALA A 245 -12.62 12.53 -9.23
CA ALA A 245 -12.05 11.72 -8.15
C ALA A 245 -12.89 10.49 -7.82
N LEU A 246 -14.22 10.60 -7.90
CA LEU A 246 -15.13 9.47 -7.71
C LEU A 246 -14.89 8.40 -8.79
N PHE A 247 -14.89 8.77 -10.08
CA PHE A 247 -14.65 7.82 -11.16
C PHE A 247 -13.23 7.24 -11.14
N CYS A 248 -12.21 8.05 -10.82
CA CYS A 248 -10.86 7.57 -10.61
C CYS A 248 -10.77 6.57 -9.44
N SER A 249 -11.53 6.77 -8.36
CA SER A 249 -11.56 5.83 -7.24
C SER A 249 -12.20 4.49 -7.61
N ILE A 250 -13.27 4.50 -8.38
CA ILE A 250 -13.93 3.30 -8.92
C ILE A 250 -12.93 2.51 -9.80
N GLU A 251 -12.28 3.20 -10.72
CA GLU A 251 -11.31 2.56 -11.62
C GLU A 251 -10.08 2.02 -10.89
N MET A 252 -9.53 2.76 -9.93
CA MET A 252 -8.44 2.25 -9.09
C MET A 252 -8.86 1.04 -8.25
N ALA A 253 -10.11 1.02 -7.76
CA ALA A 253 -10.66 -0.14 -7.05
C ALA A 253 -10.81 -1.35 -7.99
N HIS A 254 -11.28 -1.13 -9.21
CA HIS A 254 -11.39 -2.16 -10.25
C HIS A 254 -10.02 -2.75 -10.62
N ILE A 255 -9.03 -1.91 -10.94
CA ILE A 255 -7.66 -2.34 -11.23
C ILE A 255 -7.07 -3.12 -10.05
N LYS A 256 -7.31 -2.68 -8.82
CA LYS A 256 -6.86 -3.39 -7.62
C LYS A 256 -7.51 -4.77 -7.51
N ALA A 257 -8.84 -4.85 -7.66
CA ALA A 257 -9.59 -6.11 -7.58
C ALA A 257 -9.14 -7.10 -8.67
N MET A 258 -8.94 -6.64 -9.90
CA MET A 258 -8.41 -7.47 -10.99
C MET A 258 -7.03 -8.04 -10.64
N ARG A 259 -6.10 -7.20 -10.20
CA ARG A 259 -4.75 -7.64 -9.79
C ARG A 259 -4.77 -8.62 -8.62
N GLU A 260 -5.65 -8.42 -7.65
CA GLU A 260 -5.80 -9.34 -6.52
C GLU A 260 -6.40 -10.69 -6.96
N THR A 261 -7.36 -10.66 -7.90
CA THR A 261 -7.95 -11.87 -8.47
C THR A 261 -6.92 -12.64 -9.32
N GLU A 262 -6.17 -11.93 -10.15
CA GLU A 262 -5.09 -12.51 -10.94
C GLU A 262 -4.02 -13.15 -10.04
N LYS A 263 -3.57 -12.46 -9.00
CA LYS A 263 -2.64 -13.02 -8.00
C LYS A 263 -3.19 -14.27 -7.32
N LYS A 264 -4.47 -14.26 -6.93
CA LYS A 264 -5.11 -15.43 -6.31
C LYS A 264 -5.17 -16.59 -7.29
N LEU A 265 -5.54 -16.35 -8.54
CA LEU A 265 -5.58 -17.38 -9.58
C LEU A 265 -4.18 -17.97 -9.81
N GLN A 266 -3.16 -17.13 -9.95
CA GLN A 266 -1.77 -17.56 -10.07
C GLN A 266 -1.33 -18.43 -8.88
N SER A 267 -1.65 -18.00 -7.66
CA SER A 267 -1.32 -18.74 -6.44
C SER A 267 -2.02 -20.10 -6.39
N ASN A 268 -3.31 -20.15 -6.72
CA ASN A 268 -4.09 -21.40 -6.72
C ASN A 268 -3.58 -22.39 -7.76
N LEU A 269 -3.27 -21.91 -8.97
CA LEU A 269 -2.72 -22.74 -10.04
C LEU A 269 -1.33 -23.28 -9.68
N LEU A 270 -0.47 -22.45 -9.10
CA LEU A 270 0.83 -22.90 -8.61
C LEU A 270 0.68 -23.98 -7.53
N GLN A 271 -0.24 -23.81 -6.57
CA GLN A 271 -0.53 -24.82 -5.55
C GLN A 271 -1.03 -26.13 -6.22
N ALA A 272 -1.89 -26.04 -7.23
CA ALA A 272 -2.37 -27.22 -7.95
C ALA A 272 -1.25 -27.96 -8.68
N ILE A 273 -0.27 -27.25 -9.27
CA ILE A 273 0.95 -27.85 -9.84
C ILE A 273 1.77 -28.53 -8.75
N LEU A 274 2.03 -27.84 -7.65
CA LEU A 274 2.86 -28.34 -6.55
C LEU A 274 2.26 -29.57 -5.85
N HIS A 275 0.94 -29.71 -5.87
CA HIS A 275 0.25 -30.87 -5.32
C HIS A 275 -0.06 -31.97 -6.36
N GLY A 276 0.28 -31.73 -7.64
CA GLY A 276 0.06 -32.70 -8.71
C GLY A 276 -1.41 -32.85 -9.13
N PHE A 277 -2.23 -31.81 -8.90
CA PHE A 277 -3.66 -31.81 -9.27
C PHE A 277 -3.93 -31.36 -10.71
N LEU A 278 -2.94 -30.81 -11.40
CA LEU A 278 -3.07 -30.37 -12.80
C LEU A 278 -2.50 -31.41 -13.75
N SER A 279 -3.16 -31.58 -14.88
CA SER A 279 -2.59 -32.35 -15.98
C SER A 279 -1.36 -31.62 -16.57
N ALA A 280 -0.46 -32.37 -17.22
CA ALA A 280 0.71 -31.79 -17.87
C ALA A 280 0.30 -30.70 -18.89
N ARG A 281 -0.78 -30.94 -19.64
CA ARG A 281 -1.30 -30.01 -20.66
C ARG A 281 -1.83 -28.72 -20.06
N ASP A 282 -2.57 -28.80 -18.93
CA ASP A 282 -3.10 -27.60 -18.27
C ASP A 282 -1.97 -26.78 -17.65
N ALA A 283 -0.94 -27.45 -17.17
CA ALA A 283 0.25 -26.79 -16.65
C ALA A 283 1.04 -26.06 -17.75
N GLU A 284 1.20 -26.64 -18.94
CA GLU A 284 1.81 -26.00 -20.11
C GLU A 284 1.05 -24.73 -20.52
N LEU A 285 -0.28 -24.80 -20.60
CA LEU A 285 -1.12 -23.65 -20.92
C LEU A 285 -0.95 -22.54 -19.86
N TRP A 286 -0.79 -22.91 -18.59
CA TRP A 286 -0.53 -21.95 -17.54
C TRP A 286 0.85 -21.28 -17.66
N PHE A 287 1.92 -22.05 -17.97
CA PHE A 287 3.25 -21.51 -18.24
C PHE A 287 3.22 -20.47 -19.36
N GLN A 288 2.55 -20.81 -20.48
CA GLN A 288 2.40 -19.89 -21.61
C GLN A 288 1.63 -18.62 -21.23
N ALA A 289 0.53 -18.76 -20.49
CA ALA A 289 -0.27 -17.61 -20.02
C ALA A 289 0.52 -16.70 -19.06
N MET A 290 1.48 -17.26 -18.32
CA MET A 290 2.36 -16.51 -17.42
C MET A 290 3.60 -15.92 -18.12
N GLY A 291 3.77 -16.16 -19.43
CA GLY A 291 4.94 -15.70 -20.18
C GLY A 291 6.25 -16.38 -19.75
N LEU A 292 6.16 -17.59 -19.18
CA LEU A 292 7.30 -18.37 -18.75
C LEU A 292 7.81 -19.27 -19.88
N ASP A 293 9.12 -19.37 -19.98
CA ASP A 293 9.76 -20.28 -20.93
C ASP A 293 9.82 -21.69 -20.33
N GLU A 294 8.99 -22.60 -20.83
CA GLU A 294 8.95 -24.02 -20.43
C GLU A 294 10.28 -24.76 -20.65
N THR A 295 11.11 -24.26 -21.56
CA THR A 295 12.40 -24.87 -21.87
C THR A 295 13.48 -24.53 -20.84
N GLN A 296 13.24 -23.57 -19.99
CA GLN A 296 14.18 -23.15 -18.95
C GLN A 296 13.89 -23.86 -17.63
N ALA A 297 14.96 -24.24 -16.94
CA ALA A 297 14.84 -24.80 -15.62
C ALA A 297 14.42 -23.74 -14.59
N HIS A 298 13.56 -24.13 -13.67
CA HIS A 298 13.14 -23.31 -12.54
C HIS A 298 13.61 -23.93 -11.23
N ILE A 299 14.11 -23.09 -10.33
CA ILE A 299 14.62 -23.52 -9.04
C ILE A 299 13.72 -22.96 -7.95
N PRO A 300 13.03 -23.80 -7.19
CA PRO A 300 12.24 -23.35 -6.05
C PRO A 300 13.15 -22.93 -4.90
N ILE A 301 12.93 -21.74 -4.40
CA ILE A 301 13.61 -21.16 -3.26
C ILE A 301 12.54 -20.73 -2.26
N GLN A 302 12.62 -21.19 -1.04
CA GLN A 302 11.69 -20.82 0.02
C GLN A 302 12.39 -19.94 1.05
N PHE A 303 11.72 -18.84 1.41
CA PHE A 303 12.19 -17.89 2.41
C PHE A 303 11.16 -17.76 3.51
N ALA A 304 11.60 -17.61 4.75
CA ALA A 304 10.74 -17.29 5.87
C ALA A 304 11.48 -16.47 6.93
N TRP A 305 10.75 -15.65 7.68
CA TRP A 305 11.27 -14.95 8.83
C TRP A 305 11.47 -15.90 10.01
N ASP A 306 12.54 -15.70 10.78
CA ASP A 306 12.82 -16.46 11.99
C ASP A 306 12.78 -15.53 13.21
N ALA A 307 11.57 -15.12 13.59
CA ALA A 307 11.30 -14.35 14.80
C ALA A 307 9.80 -14.42 15.19
N PRO A 308 9.45 -14.41 16.48
CA PRO A 308 8.07 -14.45 16.95
C PRO A 308 7.23 -13.23 16.50
N ASN A 309 7.85 -12.05 16.41
CA ASN A 309 7.22 -10.81 16.00
C ASN A 309 7.69 -10.38 14.60
N ALA A 310 7.80 -11.32 13.69
CA ALA A 310 8.28 -11.08 12.35
C ALA A 310 7.34 -10.15 11.55
N PRO A 311 7.88 -9.35 10.62
CA PRO A 311 7.08 -8.63 9.65
C PRO A 311 6.24 -9.59 8.79
N SER A 312 5.15 -9.08 8.21
CA SER A 312 4.33 -9.91 7.32
C SER A 312 5.12 -10.42 6.11
N CYS A 313 4.77 -11.59 5.59
CA CYS A 313 5.37 -12.16 4.36
C CYS A 313 5.32 -11.21 3.15
N ARG A 314 4.38 -10.26 3.11
CA ARG A 314 4.34 -9.20 2.09
C ARG A 314 5.57 -8.28 2.13
N ARG A 315 6.20 -8.09 3.29
CA ARG A 315 7.45 -7.33 3.39
C ARG A 315 8.60 -8.10 2.76
N LEU A 316 8.69 -9.39 3.06
CA LEU A 316 9.68 -10.27 2.44
C LEU A 316 9.48 -10.37 0.92
N GLU A 317 8.24 -10.51 0.45
CA GLU A 317 7.89 -10.42 -0.97
C GLU A 317 8.37 -9.10 -1.60
N THR A 318 8.26 -7.98 -0.88
CA THR A 318 8.74 -6.67 -1.38
C THR A 318 10.26 -6.64 -1.54
N VAL A 319 11.00 -7.19 -0.58
CA VAL A 319 12.46 -7.32 -0.65
C VAL A 319 12.88 -8.16 -1.85
N ILE A 320 12.26 -9.34 -2.01
CA ILE A 320 12.54 -10.27 -3.13
C ILE A 320 12.27 -9.59 -4.47
N ASN A 321 11.11 -8.94 -4.63
CA ASN A 321 10.77 -8.19 -5.85
C ASN A 321 11.77 -7.07 -6.15
N GLY A 322 12.29 -6.42 -5.12
CA GLY A 322 13.32 -5.39 -5.26
C GLY A 322 14.62 -5.93 -5.86
N ILE A 323 15.06 -7.12 -5.42
CA ILE A 323 16.26 -7.78 -5.94
C ILE A 323 16.03 -8.25 -7.39
N ILE A 324 14.88 -8.86 -7.69
CA ILE A 324 14.52 -9.31 -9.04
C ILE A 324 14.57 -8.14 -10.04
N LYS A 325 13.95 -7.01 -9.69
CA LYS A 325 13.94 -5.82 -10.55
C LYS A 325 15.34 -5.22 -10.78
N LYS A 326 16.20 -5.23 -9.75
CA LYS A 326 17.58 -4.71 -9.88
C LYS A 326 18.46 -5.59 -10.75
N GLY A 327 18.23 -6.92 -10.71
CA GLY A 327 19.02 -7.90 -11.43
C GLY A 327 18.48 -8.25 -12.82
N ASP A 328 17.35 -7.66 -13.23
CA ASP A 328 16.61 -8.05 -14.46
C ASP A 328 16.36 -9.58 -14.52
N LEU A 329 15.96 -10.14 -13.37
CA LEU A 329 15.75 -11.57 -13.20
C LEU A 329 14.28 -11.93 -13.42
N THR A 330 14.05 -13.17 -13.83
CA THR A 330 12.69 -13.73 -13.98
C THR A 330 12.41 -14.71 -12.86
N ALA A 331 11.33 -14.52 -12.13
CA ALA A 331 10.89 -15.44 -11.09
C ALA A 331 9.39 -15.32 -10.80
N ILE A 332 8.76 -16.44 -10.43
CA ILE A 332 7.40 -16.45 -9.89
C ILE A 332 7.51 -16.37 -8.37
N ILE A 333 6.79 -15.41 -7.77
CA ILE A 333 6.77 -15.24 -6.32
C ILE A 333 5.36 -15.51 -5.79
N ASN A 334 5.27 -16.37 -4.80
CA ASN A 334 4.03 -16.73 -4.14
C ASN A 334 4.18 -16.69 -2.61
N PRO A 335 3.67 -15.65 -1.93
CA PRO A 335 3.57 -15.66 -0.48
C PRO A 335 2.48 -16.63 -0.04
N THR A 336 2.83 -17.62 0.78
CA THR A 336 1.91 -18.66 1.27
C THR A 336 2.13 -18.87 2.76
N GLY A 337 1.13 -18.54 3.59
CA GLY A 337 1.22 -18.66 5.04
C GLY A 337 2.32 -17.76 5.62
N ASP A 338 3.30 -18.38 6.26
CA ASP A 338 4.48 -17.77 6.88
C ASP A 338 5.71 -17.73 5.97
N LYS A 339 5.61 -18.23 4.74
CA LYS A 339 6.72 -18.41 3.77
C LYS A 339 6.47 -17.63 2.49
N VAL A 340 7.56 -17.30 1.81
CA VAL A 340 7.55 -16.79 0.44
C VAL A 340 8.26 -17.81 -0.45
N ILE A 341 7.53 -18.34 -1.40
CA ILE A 341 8.03 -19.29 -2.40
C ILE A 341 8.43 -18.49 -3.64
N CYS A 342 9.64 -18.70 -4.12
CA CYS A 342 10.18 -18.09 -5.32
C CYS A 342 10.63 -19.20 -6.28
N PHE A 343 10.04 -19.27 -7.47
CA PHE A 343 10.54 -20.11 -8.57
C PHE A 343 11.45 -19.25 -9.43
N TYR A 344 12.74 -19.34 -9.17
CA TYR A 344 13.78 -18.63 -9.90
C TYR A 344 14.02 -19.30 -11.24
N GLN A 345 13.81 -18.57 -12.34
CA GLN A 345 14.11 -19.05 -13.70
C GLN A 345 15.61 -18.97 -13.94
N LEU A 346 16.23 -20.12 -14.26
CA LEU A 346 17.67 -20.19 -14.50
C LEU A 346 17.99 -19.67 -15.91
N PRO A 347 18.77 -18.59 -16.07
CA PRO A 347 19.22 -18.12 -17.39
C PRO A 347 20.08 -19.19 -18.10
N LYS A 348 20.03 -19.21 -19.45
CA LYS A 348 20.67 -20.28 -20.26
C LYS A 348 22.20 -20.37 -20.10
N ASP A 349 22.86 -19.25 -19.78
CA ASP A 349 24.32 -19.11 -19.76
C ASP A 349 24.89 -18.92 -18.33
N VAL A 350 24.17 -19.32 -17.30
CA VAL A 350 24.56 -19.06 -15.92
C VAL A 350 24.93 -20.33 -15.18
N ASN A 351 25.99 -20.24 -14.37
CA ASN A 351 26.45 -21.38 -13.55
C ASN A 351 25.42 -21.78 -12.50
N TYR A 352 25.12 -23.08 -12.48
CA TYR A 352 24.29 -23.72 -11.47
C TYR A 352 25.18 -24.57 -10.54
N PRO A 353 25.03 -24.50 -9.22
CA PRO A 353 23.98 -23.82 -8.43
C PRO A 353 24.32 -22.39 -7.97
N GLU A 354 25.37 -21.76 -8.45
CA GLU A 354 25.89 -20.50 -7.94
C GLU A 354 24.91 -19.32 -8.03
N ALA A 355 24.26 -19.15 -9.19
CA ALA A 355 23.35 -18.03 -9.40
C ALA A 355 22.14 -18.00 -8.44
N PRO A 356 21.38 -19.10 -8.27
CA PRO A 356 20.27 -19.11 -7.31
C PRO A 356 20.75 -18.94 -5.87
N MET A 357 21.96 -19.43 -5.52
CA MET A 357 22.56 -19.24 -4.19
C MET A 357 22.97 -17.78 -3.96
N GLN A 358 23.53 -17.10 -4.96
CA GLN A 358 23.84 -15.67 -4.91
C GLN A 358 22.58 -14.81 -4.78
N PHE A 359 21.56 -15.12 -5.56
CA PHE A 359 20.25 -14.47 -5.46
C PHE A 359 19.66 -14.63 -4.05
N ALA A 360 19.65 -15.85 -3.52
CA ALA A 360 19.14 -16.14 -2.18
C ALA A 360 19.94 -15.40 -1.08
N SER A 361 21.27 -15.36 -1.20
CA SER A 361 22.13 -14.59 -0.29
C SER A 361 21.84 -13.09 -0.37
N ALA A 362 21.69 -12.53 -1.56
CA ALA A 362 21.35 -11.12 -1.74
C ALA A 362 20.00 -10.74 -1.08
N VAL A 363 19.01 -11.66 -1.12
CA VAL A 363 17.73 -11.48 -0.43
C VAL A 363 17.92 -11.45 1.08
N ILE A 364 18.67 -12.39 1.65
CA ILE A 364 18.97 -12.44 3.10
C ILE A 364 19.69 -11.15 3.52
N ASP A 365 20.71 -10.73 2.79
CA ASP A 365 21.50 -9.53 3.10
C ASP A 365 20.65 -8.25 3.04
N GLN A 366 19.78 -8.13 2.05
CA GLN A 366 18.88 -6.99 1.93
C GLN A 366 17.83 -6.99 3.03
N ALA A 367 17.25 -8.14 3.36
CA ALA A 367 16.30 -8.26 4.45
C ALA A 367 16.92 -7.90 5.80
N ASN A 368 18.14 -8.37 6.08
CA ASN A 368 18.88 -8.04 7.30
C ASN A 368 19.20 -6.54 7.42
N ARG A 369 19.42 -5.85 6.27
CA ARG A 369 19.62 -4.39 6.24
C ARG A 369 18.35 -3.61 6.51
N GLU A 370 17.23 -4.05 5.94
CA GLU A 370 15.92 -3.36 6.09
C GLU A 370 15.26 -3.67 7.44
N TYR A 371 15.52 -4.85 8.01
CA TYR A 371 14.92 -5.34 9.26
C TYR A 371 15.99 -5.86 10.23
N PRO A 372 16.81 -4.98 10.83
CA PRO A 372 17.88 -5.37 11.73
C PRO A 372 17.35 -6.19 12.92
N GLY A 373 18.04 -7.29 13.25
CA GLY A 373 17.68 -8.16 14.37
C GLY A 373 16.62 -9.23 14.06
N ILE A 374 16.11 -9.28 12.81
CA ILE A 374 15.18 -10.32 12.37
C ILE A 374 15.86 -11.16 11.30
N ALA A 375 16.11 -12.44 11.61
CA ALA A 375 16.75 -13.35 10.67
C ALA A 375 15.78 -13.83 9.58
N VAL A 376 16.32 -14.08 8.38
CA VAL A 376 15.62 -14.77 7.28
C VAL A 376 16.28 -16.11 7.07
N ARG A 377 15.49 -17.18 7.05
CA ARG A 377 15.93 -18.52 6.67
C ARG A 377 15.59 -18.80 5.22
N CYS A 378 16.44 -19.58 4.58
CA CYS A 378 16.30 -19.86 3.16
C CYS A 378 16.69 -21.29 2.82
N GLY A 379 15.82 -21.97 2.07
CA GLY A 379 16.08 -23.29 1.48
C GLY A 379 15.98 -23.24 -0.03
N VAL A 380 16.96 -23.82 -0.72
CA VAL A 380 17.09 -23.87 -2.18
C VAL A 380 16.96 -25.32 -2.63
N GLY A 381 16.01 -25.60 -3.53
CA GLY A 381 15.78 -26.92 -4.13
C GLY A 381 16.68 -27.19 -5.34
N THR A 382 16.41 -28.31 -6.02
CA THR A 382 17.07 -28.65 -7.29
C THR A 382 16.40 -27.96 -8.49
N ALA A 383 17.09 -27.94 -9.63
CA ALA A 383 16.56 -27.43 -10.87
C ALA A 383 15.47 -28.36 -11.43
N ALA A 384 14.32 -27.82 -11.73
CA ALA A 384 13.17 -28.53 -12.28
C ALA A 384 12.87 -28.05 -13.70
N GLN A 385 12.84 -29.00 -14.66
CA GLN A 385 12.64 -28.73 -16.09
C GLN A 385 11.20 -28.97 -16.55
N ASN A 386 10.39 -29.64 -15.73
CA ASN A 386 9.00 -29.96 -16.06
C ASN A 386 8.13 -29.96 -14.81
N THR A 387 6.82 -29.92 -14.97
CA THR A 387 5.83 -29.84 -13.89
C THR A 387 5.93 -30.98 -12.87
N ASN A 388 6.27 -32.18 -13.29
CA ASN A 388 6.45 -33.33 -12.38
C ASN A 388 7.67 -33.12 -11.45
N SER A 389 8.76 -32.56 -11.97
CA SER A 389 9.95 -32.27 -11.20
C SER A 389 9.77 -31.05 -10.27
N TRP A 390 8.82 -30.16 -10.54
CA TRP A 390 8.52 -29.00 -9.69
C TRP A 390 8.05 -29.41 -8.28
N ASN A 391 7.18 -30.41 -8.19
CA ASN A 391 6.71 -30.93 -6.89
C ASN A 391 7.87 -31.46 -6.04
N LEU A 392 8.77 -32.25 -6.65
CA LEU A 392 9.93 -32.78 -5.95
C LEU A 392 10.87 -31.67 -5.50
N ALA A 393 11.27 -30.79 -6.41
CA ALA A 393 12.18 -29.70 -6.12
C ALA A 393 11.60 -28.72 -5.07
N PHE A 394 10.28 -28.50 -5.09
CA PHE A 394 9.58 -27.71 -4.08
C PHE A 394 9.67 -28.36 -2.69
N LYS A 395 9.46 -29.67 -2.59
CA LYS A 395 9.63 -30.41 -1.31
C LYS A 395 11.06 -30.33 -0.82
N GLU A 396 12.03 -30.42 -1.72
CA GLU A 396 13.45 -30.31 -1.43
C GLU A 396 13.82 -28.93 -0.86
N SER A 397 13.32 -27.85 -1.46
CA SER A 397 13.53 -26.49 -0.95
C SER A 397 12.89 -26.28 0.41
N GLY A 398 11.70 -26.87 0.65
CA GLY A 398 11.05 -26.86 1.96
C GLY A 398 11.85 -27.59 3.02
N PHE A 399 12.38 -28.75 2.67
CA PHE A 399 13.25 -29.52 3.55
C PHE A 399 14.54 -28.75 3.92
N ALA A 400 15.15 -28.10 2.93
CA ALA A 400 16.32 -27.25 3.17
C ALA A 400 16.00 -26.05 4.07
N LEU A 401 14.80 -25.46 3.90
CA LEU A 401 14.34 -24.38 4.77
C LEU A 401 14.12 -24.87 6.21
N ASP A 402 13.48 -26.02 6.42
CA ASP A 402 13.27 -26.58 7.75
C ASP A 402 14.61 -26.87 8.46
N LEU A 403 15.60 -27.36 7.71
CA LEU A 403 16.95 -27.52 8.26
C LEU A 403 17.61 -26.17 8.56
N ALA A 404 17.40 -25.14 7.73
CA ALA A 404 17.92 -23.80 7.98
C ALA A 404 17.38 -23.20 9.28
N PHE A 405 16.11 -23.44 9.62
CA PHE A 405 15.53 -23.08 10.91
C PHE A 405 16.20 -23.83 12.05
N ARG A 406 16.29 -25.13 11.96
CA ARG A 406 16.88 -26.00 13.01
C ARG A 406 18.36 -25.73 13.28
N THR A 407 19.12 -25.39 12.23
CA THR A 407 20.54 -25.07 12.36
C THR A 407 20.83 -23.59 12.54
N GLN A 408 19.79 -22.76 12.61
CA GLN A 408 19.89 -21.30 12.65
C GLN A 408 20.84 -20.74 11.57
N ALA A 409 20.81 -21.34 10.37
CA ALA A 409 21.72 -20.99 9.30
C ALA A 409 21.46 -19.57 8.79
N ASN A 410 22.50 -18.73 8.82
CA ASN A 410 22.45 -17.36 8.29
C ASN A 410 22.83 -17.28 6.80
N ARG A 411 22.84 -18.42 6.10
CA ARG A 411 23.10 -18.56 4.68
C ARG A 411 22.02 -19.44 4.04
N PRO A 412 21.79 -19.33 2.72
CA PRO A 412 20.92 -20.28 2.03
C PRO A 412 21.45 -21.71 2.17
N LEU A 413 20.55 -22.67 2.35
CA LEU A 413 20.90 -24.09 2.33
C LEU A 413 20.44 -24.70 1.02
N TYR A 414 21.38 -25.32 0.29
CA TYR A 414 21.11 -25.99 -0.98
C TYR A 414 20.88 -27.49 -0.73
N TYR A 415 19.70 -27.99 -1.14
CA TYR A 415 19.26 -29.35 -0.82
C TYR A 415 20.27 -30.45 -1.16
N PRO A 416 20.93 -30.50 -2.36
CA PRO A 416 21.93 -31.51 -2.67
C PRO A 416 23.13 -31.55 -1.71
N GLU A 417 23.51 -30.41 -1.12
CA GLU A 417 24.62 -30.32 -0.15
C GLU A 417 24.26 -30.84 1.23
N LEU A 418 22.98 -31.06 1.53
CA LEU A 418 22.53 -31.49 2.85
C LEU A 418 22.93 -32.92 3.20
N SER A 419 23.31 -33.71 2.19
CA SER A 419 23.95 -34.99 2.36
C SER A 419 23.24 -35.92 3.36
N ILE A 420 23.89 -36.27 4.46
CA ILE A 420 23.36 -37.14 5.51
C ILE A 420 22.13 -36.58 6.23
N PHE A 421 21.99 -35.26 6.32
CA PHE A 421 20.83 -34.63 6.99
C PHE A 421 19.51 -34.99 6.31
N ARG A 422 19.50 -35.25 5.00
CA ARG A 422 18.32 -35.70 4.25
C ARG A 422 17.78 -37.04 4.78
N LEU A 423 18.67 -37.95 5.16
CA LEU A 423 18.29 -39.24 5.75
C LEU A 423 17.87 -39.08 7.20
N LEU A 424 18.63 -38.29 7.98
CA LEU A 424 18.40 -38.11 9.40
C LEU A 424 17.05 -37.46 9.70
N MET A 425 16.64 -36.43 8.93
CA MET A 425 15.34 -35.79 9.12
C MET A 425 14.15 -36.69 8.77
N LEU A 426 14.32 -37.63 7.82
CA LEU A 426 13.30 -38.65 7.51
C LEU A 426 13.18 -39.67 8.65
N TRP A 427 14.30 -39.97 9.30
CA TRP A 427 14.40 -40.99 10.34
C TRP A 427 14.12 -40.43 11.76
N GLU A 428 14.28 -39.13 11.98
CA GLU A 428 14.10 -38.44 13.26
C GLU A 428 12.82 -38.85 14.01
N LYS A 429 11.70 -38.91 13.29
CA LYS A 429 10.38 -39.25 13.86
C LYS A 429 10.13 -40.75 14.06
N HIS A 430 11.10 -41.60 13.70
CA HIS A 430 10.95 -43.02 13.87
C HIS A 430 11.32 -43.44 15.31
N PRO A 431 10.53 -44.31 16.00
CA PRO A 431 10.82 -44.73 17.38
C PRO A 431 12.24 -45.26 17.60
N GLU A 432 12.78 -45.95 16.61
CA GLU A 432 14.14 -46.51 16.67
C GLU A 432 15.25 -45.44 16.67
N SER A 433 14.99 -44.24 16.13
CA SER A 433 15.96 -43.15 16.14
C SER A 433 16.20 -42.62 17.55
N GLU A 434 15.14 -42.49 18.35
CA GLU A 434 15.23 -42.08 19.75
C GLU A 434 15.96 -43.13 20.58
N LYS A 435 15.63 -44.41 20.40
CA LYS A 435 16.30 -45.52 21.07
C LYS A 435 17.80 -45.55 20.71
N PHE A 436 18.12 -45.46 19.42
CA PHE A 436 19.50 -45.40 18.93
C PHE A 436 20.31 -44.26 19.58
N LYS A 437 19.71 -43.09 19.67
CA LYS A 437 20.31 -41.92 20.30
C LYS A 437 20.53 -42.15 21.83
N GLN A 438 19.54 -42.72 22.52
CA GLN A 438 19.60 -43.01 23.93
C GLN A 438 20.65 -44.09 24.24
N ASP A 439 20.77 -45.12 23.41
CA ASP A 439 21.76 -46.17 23.58
C ASP A 439 23.19 -45.63 23.50
N LEU A 440 23.46 -44.66 22.63
CA LEU A 440 24.80 -44.10 22.40
C LEU A 440 25.13 -42.88 23.27
N LEU A 441 24.17 -41.95 23.40
CA LEU A 441 24.41 -40.67 24.08
C LEU A 441 23.71 -40.54 25.44
N GLY A 442 22.82 -41.48 25.80
CA GLY A 442 21.94 -41.32 26.96
C GLY A 442 22.67 -41.01 28.27
N ARG A 443 23.77 -41.71 28.57
CA ARG A 443 24.59 -41.46 29.77
C ARG A 443 25.32 -40.11 29.74
N LEU A 444 25.77 -39.68 28.57
CA LEU A 444 26.38 -38.36 28.37
C LEU A 444 25.35 -37.23 28.55
N LEU A 445 24.13 -37.42 28.05
CA LEU A 445 23.04 -36.45 28.15
C LEU A 445 22.54 -36.24 29.59
N GLN A 446 22.82 -37.17 30.49
CA GLN A 446 22.47 -37.06 31.92
C GLN A 446 23.52 -36.29 32.74
N GLN A 447 24.68 -35.94 32.15
CA GLN A 447 25.73 -35.22 32.87
C GLN A 447 25.43 -33.73 32.99
N ASP A 448 25.84 -33.08 34.08
CA ASP A 448 25.70 -31.64 34.30
C ASP A 448 26.47 -30.82 33.24
N ASN A 449 27.64 -31.33 32.83
CA ASN A 449 28.51 -30.70 31.83
C ASN A 449 28.25 -31.20 30.39
N LYS A 450 27.08 -31.81 30.13
CA LYS A 450 26.72 -32.40 28.83
C LYS A 450 26.97 -31.47 27.64
N LYS A 451 26.67 -30.15 27.78
CA LYS A 451 26.89 -29.18 26.72
C LYS A 451 28.36 -29.13 26.28
N VAL A 452 29.27 -29.05 27.22
CA VAL A 452 30.73 -29.01 26.95
C VAL A 452 31.20 -30.30 26.30
N LEU A 453 30.69 -31.46 26.73
CA LEU A 453 31.05 -32.75 26.16
C LEU A 453 30.52 -32.93 24.73
N LEU A 454 29.28 -32.50 24.46
CA LEU A 454 28.69 -32.51 23.12
C LEU A 454 29.46 -31.60 22.17
N GLU A 455 29.78 -30.36 22.60
CA GLU A 455 30.60 -29.42 21.82
C GLU A 455 32.00 -29.99 21.53
N THR A 456 32.58 -30.71 22.49
CA THR A 456 33.87 -31.36 22.31
C THR A 456 33.80 -32.46 21.25
N LEU A 457 32.76 -33.30 21.32
CA LEU A 457 32.54 -34.39 20.37
C LEU A 457 32.27 -33.87 18.97
N ASP A 458 31.47 -32.80 18.87
CA ASP A 458 31.18 -32.15 17.58
C ASP A 458 32.43 -31.55 16.94
N ALA A 459 33.23 -30.80 17.71
CA ALA A 459 34.50 -30.24 17.24
C ALA A 459 35.49 -31.33 16.80
N TYR A 460 35.54 -32.43 17.51
CA TYR A 460 36.39 -33.59 17.15
C TYR A 460 36.00 -34.15 15.77
N TYR A 461 34.71 -34.39 15.54
CA TYR A 461 34.22 -34.90 14.25
C TYR A 461 34.27 -33.88 13.13
N GLN A 462 34.02 -32.62 13.39
CA GLN A 462 34.14 -31.54 12.38
C GLN A 462 35.60 -31.38 11.87
N ASN A 463 36.57 -31.71 12.71
CA ASN A 463 38.00 -31.69 12.35
C ASN A 463 38.54 -33.08 11.99
N ASN A 464 37.68 -34.01 11.52
CA ASN A 464 38.06 -35.37 11.09
C ASN A 464 38.94 -36.14 12.10
N GLY A 465 38.70 -35.98 13.39
CA GLY A 465 39.45 -36.62 14.45
C GLY A 465 40.82 -35.99 14.77
N ASN A 466 41.16 -34.86 14.16
CA ASN A 466 42.42 -34.16 14.44
C ASN A 466 42.35 -33.41 15.76
N LEU A 467 43.01 -33.96 16.79
CA LEU A 467 43.01 -33.43 18.16
C LEU A 467 43.54 -31.98 18.26
N SER A 468 44.55 -31.62 17.45
CA SER A 468 45.14 -30.29 17.52
C SER A 468 44.20 -29.22 16.90
N GLN A 469 43.58 -29.54 15.78
CA GLN A 469 42.63 -28.66 15.14
C GLN A 469 41.33 -28.52 15.94
N ALA A 470 40.81 -29.62 16.49
CA ALA A 470 39.64 -29.61 17.36
C ALA A 470 39.87 -28.79 18.65
N ALA A 471 41.04 -28.91 19.27
CA ALA A 471 41.43 -28.13 20.45
C ALA A 471 41.51 -26.62 20.13
N ALA A 472 42.12 -26.28 19.00
CA ALA A 472 42.19 -24.89 18.52
C ALA A 472 40.79 -24.31 18.25
N ALA A 473 39.90 -25.08 17.64
CA ALA A 473 38.53 -24.66 17.36
C ALA A 473 37.72 -24.38 18.65
N LEU A 474 38.02 -25.09 19.75
CA LEU A 474 37.38 -24.89 21.04
C LEU A 474 38.13 -23.91 21.96
N PHE A 475 39.24 -23.34 21.51
CA PHE A 475 40.12 -22.46 22.32
C PHE A 475 40.61 -23.11 23.62
N ILE A 476 40.93 -24.42 23.58
CA ILE A 476 41.43 -25.19 24.72
C ILE A 476 42.77 -25.86 24.41
N HIS A 477 43.51 -26.28 25.46
CA HIS A 477 44.72 -27.06 25.28
C HIS A 477 44.42 -28.50 24.81
N ARG A 478 45.28 -29.07 23.98
CA ARG A 478 45.13 -30.44 23.45
C ARG A 478 44.90 -31.48 24.56
N ASN A 479 45.60 -31.37 25.67
CA ASN A 479 45.43 -32.30 26.80
C ASN A 479 44.04 -32.23 27.43
N THR A 480 43.45 -31.02 27.48
CA THR A 480 42.07 -30.85 27.96
C THR A 480 41.06 -31.50 27.01
N LEU A 481 41.30 -31.39 25.70
CA LEU A 481 40.47 -32.06 24.70
C LEU A 481 40.58 -33.59 24.88
N THR A 482 41.79 -34.13 24.97
CA THR A 482 42.02 -35.57 25.16
C THR A 482 41.32 -36.08 26.41
N TYR A 483 41.45 -35.39 27.53
CA TYR A 483 40.75 -35.74 28.77
C TYR A 483 39.23 -35.77 28.61
N ARG A 484 38.66 -34.79 27.90
CA ARG A 484 37.21 -34.75 27.63
C ARG A 484 36.77 -35.91 26.73
N LEU A 485 37.53 -36.26 25.71
CA LEU A 485 37.24 -37.40 24.83
C LEU A 485 37.36 -38.74 25.58
N GLU A 486 38.37 -38.94 26.42
CA GLU A 486 38.50 -40.10 27.32
C GLU A 486 37.27 -40.20 28.24
N ARG A 487 36.84 -39.08 28.81
CA ARG A 487 35.63 -39.04 29.63
C ARG A 487 34.36 -39.41 28.86
N ILE A 488 34.23 -38.98 27.59
CA ILE A 488 33.13 -39.39 26.71
C ILE A 488 33.20 -40.88 26.41
N ALA A 489 34.39 -41.42 26.13
CA ALA A 489 34.60 -42.84 25.90
C ALA A 489 34.16 -43.70 27.10
N GLU A 490 34.53 -43.29 28.31
CA GLU A 490 34.09 -43.97 29.55
C GLU A 490 32.57 -43.91 29.74
N LEU A 491 31.97 -42.73 29.62
CA LEU A 491 30.54 -42.53 29.83
C LEU A 491 29.68 -43.31 28.83
N CYS A 492 30.06 -43.29 27.58
CA CYS A 492 29.32 -43.94 26.50
C CYS A 492 29.74 -45.40 26.27
N ASN A 493 30.72 -45.91 27.00
CA ASN A 493 31.39 -47.21 26.73
C ASN A 493 31.81 -47.32 25.26
N PHE A 494 32.55 -46.34 24.77
CA PHE A 494 32.79 -46.06 23.37
C PHE A 494 34.28 -46.12 23.02
N ASP A 495 34.58 -46.74 21.89
CA ASP A 495 35.95 -46.85 21.36
C ASP A 495 36.12 -46.00 20.10
N PHE A 496 36.88 -44.92 20.19
CA PHE A 496 37.23 -44.04 19.09
C PHE A 496 38.07 -44.68 17.98
N SER A 497 38.67 -45.85 18.25
CA SER A 497 39.46 -46.59 17.25
C SER A 497 38.55 -47.39 16.29
N ASN A 498 37.32 -47.69 16.67
CA ASN A 498 36.38 -48.47 15.89
C ASN A 498 35.61 -47.58 14.91
N SER A 499 35.79 -47.77 13.61
CA SER A 499 35.17 -46.93 12.57
C SER A 499 33.63 -47.03 12.54
N ASN A 500 33.06 -48.21 12.80
CA ASN A 500 31.60 -48.39 12.84
C ASN A 500 30.99 -47.67 14.05
N SER A 501 31.65 -47.76 15.21
CA SER A 501 31.25 -47.02 16.41
C SER A 501 31.33 -45.52 16.18
N ASN A 502 32.39 -45.02 15.55
CA ASN A 502 32.53 -43.60 15.18
C ASN A 502 31.41 -43.11 14.27
N LEU A 503 31.05 -43.87 13.23
CA LEU A 503 29.93 -43.53 12.36
C LEU A 503 28.62 -43.48 13.16
N ALA A 504 28.36 -44.48 13.99
CA ALA A 504 27.14 -44.53 14.81
C ALA A 504 27.06 -43.32 15.76
N MET A 505 28.18 -42.95 16.43
CA MET A 505 28.25 -41.80 17.31
C MET A 505 28.05 -40.48 16.58
N GLN A 506 28.60 -40.30 15.38
CA GLN A 506 28.38 -39.14 14.54
C GLN A 506 26.89 -39.01 14.16
N VAL A 507 26.25 -40.09 13.75
CA VAL A 507 24.82 -40.12 13.43
C VAL A 507 23.98 -39.77 14.65
N ALA A 508 24.24 -40.35 15.80
CA ALA A 508 23.52 -40.05 17.05
C ALA A 508 23.68 -38.57 17.48
N LEU A 509 24.87 -38.02 17.32
CA LEU A 509 25.16 -36.61 17.61
C LEU A 509 24.39 -35.67 16.68
N ARG A 510 24.37 -35.94 15.37
CA ARG A 510 23.61 -35.17 14.39
C ARG A 510 22.12 -35.25 14.66
N LEU A 511 21.56 -36.41 14.99
CA LEU A 511 20.15 -36.55 15.39
C LEU A 511 19.87 -35.72 16.66
N HIS A 512 20.73 -35.76 17.65
CA HIS A 512 20.54 -34.97 18.87
C HIS A 512 20.52 -33.45 18.61
N PHE A 513 21.38 -32.96 17.73
CA PHE A 513 21.34 -31.54 17.33
C PHE A 513 20.11 -31.16 16.51
N LEU A 514 19.60 -32.05 15.67
CA LEU A 514 18.36 -31.80 14.90
C LEU A 514 17.13 -31.65 15.81
N GLU A 515 17.04 -32.35 16.93
CA GLU A 515 15.90 -32.31 17.85
C GLU A 515 15.91 -31.10 18.80
N LYS A 516 17.09 -30.59 19.13
CA LYS A 516 17.23 -29.49 20.10
C LYS A 516 17.09 -28.11 19.53
N LEU A 517 16.98 -28.00 18.22
CA LEU A 517 16.82 -26.77 17.48
C LEU A 517 15.37 -26.57 17.06
#